data_bb3f1ca31e564cac4f0e6a46363a60de
#
_entry.id   bb3f1ca31e564cac4f0e6a46363a60de
#
_cell.length_a   1.000
_cell.length_b   1.000
_cell.length_c   1.000
_cell.angle_alpha   90.00
_cell.angle_beta   90.00
_cell.angle_gamma   90.00
#
_symmetry.space_group_name_H-M   'P 1'
#
loop_
_entity.id
_entity.type
_entity.pdbx_description
1 polymer ?
#
loop_
_entity_poly.entity_id
_entity_poly.type
_entity_poly.pdbx_seq_one_letter_code
_entity_poly.pdbx_strand_id
1 'polypeptide(L)'
;RLADWLAVRWGDTDRIMVAGSGAVLLQKALTDRGVPGRGVVVADTGVYVEACQAFLEGVRSGVVSHPRADSRRDMLDIAVRSAVQKRKGSAWGWGSSFKDGSEVPLEAVSLAFLGAKMARRKRRERSGRKRVSVV
;
A
#
# COMPACT_ATOMS: atom_id res chain seq x y z
N ARG A 1 1.58 -17.40 -10.64
CA ARG A 1 1.60 -17.68 -9.18
C ARG A 1 1.13 -16.51 -8.34
N LEU A 2 1.83 -15.35 -8.38
CA LEU A 2 1.44 -14.18 -7.58
C LEU A 2 0.06 -13.66 -7.95
N ALA A 3 -0.26 -13.53 -9.23
CA ALA A 3 -1.55 -13.08 -9.70
C ALA A 3 -2.68 -14.04 -9.30
N ASP A 4 -2.44 -15.35 -9.34
CA ASP A 4 -3.43 -16.35 -8.89
C ASP A 4 -3.68 -16.23 -7.38
N TRP A 5 -2.62 -16.09 -6.61
CA TRP A 5 -2.68 -15.94 -5.16
C TRP A 5 -3.46 -14.69 -4.74
N LEU A 6 -3.24 -13.56 -5.43
CA LEU A 6 -3.95 -12.31 -5.19
C LEU A 6 -5.41 -12.36 -5.65
N ALA A 7 -5.66 -12.95 -6.83
CA ALA A 7 -7.02 -13.04 -7.40
C ALA A 7 -7.97 -13.85 -6.51
N VAL A 8 -7.51 -14.96 -5.94
CA VAL A 8 -8.30 -15.75 -4.98
C VAL A 8 -8.69 -14.96 -3.73
N ARG A 9 -7.86 -14.01 -3.31
CA ARG A 9 -8.09 -13.17 -2.12
C ARG A 9 -8.82 -11.86 -2.39
N TRP A 10 -9.14 -11.62 -3.63
CA TRP A 10 -9.80 -10.36 -4.02
C TRP A 10 -11.13 -10.11 -3.27
N GLY A 11 -11.89 -11.16 -2.98
CA GLY A 11 -13.17 -11.04 -2.26
C GLY A 11 -13.05 -10.36 -0.88
N ASP A 12 -11.90 -10.53 -0.22
CA ASP A 12 -11.60 -9.97 1.11
C ASP A 12 -10.68 -8.74 1.04
N THR A 13 -10.46 -8.21 -0.17
CA THR A 13 -9.50 -7.13 -0.41
C THR A 13 -10.21 -5.88 -0.92
N ASP A 14 -9.92 -4.74 -0.34
CA ASP A 14 -10.46 -3.46 -0.81
C ASP A 14 -9.72 -2.93 -2.05
N ARG A 15 -8.38 -3.05 -2.05
CA ARG A 15 -7.52 -2.59 -3.14
C ARG A 15 -6.22 -3.37 -3.18
N ILE A 16 -5.70 -3.56 -4.38
CA ILE A 16 -4.34 -4.06 -4.62
C ILE A 16 -3.51 -2.90 -5.13
N MET A 17 -2.54 -2.48 -4.34
CA MET A 17 -1.60 -1.43 -4.72
C MET A 17 -0.34 -2.07 -5.29
N VAL A 18 0.06 -1.68 -6.48
CA VAL A 18 1.24 -2.21 -7.16
C VAL A 18 2.17 -1.09 -7.60
N ALA A 19 3.47 -1.31 -7.49
CA ALA A 19 4.50 -0.36 -7.89
C ALA A 19 5.69 -1.08 -8.53
N GLY A 20 6.51 -0.31 -9.23
CA GLY A 20 7.72 -0.81 -9.87
C GLY A 20 7.52 -1.25 -11.32
N SER A 21 8.59 -1.75 -11.93
CA SER A 21 8.66 -2.05 -13.37
C SER A 21 7.69 -3.14 -13.85
N GLY A 22 7.28 -4.05 -12.96
CA GLY A 22 6.32 -5.12 -13.26
C GLY A 22 4.86 -4.79 -12.99
N ALA A 23 4.56 -3.59 -12.49
CA ALA A 23 3.24 -3.22 -12.00
C ALA A 23 2.13 -3.33 -13.06
N VAL A 24 2.39 -2.84 -14.26
CA VAL A 24 1.42 -2.89 -15.37
C VAL A 24 1.13 -4.32 -15.82
N LEU A 25 2.16 -5.16 -15.88
CA LEU A 25 2.01 -6.58 -16.21
C LEU A 25 1.20 -7.33 -15.15
N LEU A 26 1.45 -7.04 -13.87
CA LEU A 26 0.69 -7.62 -12.78
C LEU A 26 -0.77 -7.14 -12.79
N GLN A 27 -1.01 -5.87 -13.05
CA GLN A 27 -2.36 -5.32 -13.20
C GLN A 27 -3.13 -6.06 -14.31
N LYS A 28 -2.52 -6.22 -15.48
CA LYS A 28 -3.12 -6.97 -16.58
C LYS A 28 -3.42 -8.42 -16.18
N ALA A 29 -2.46 -9.10 -15.58
CA ALA A 29 -2.62 -10.48 -15.14
C ALA A 29 -3.75 -10.65 -14.10
N LEU A 30 -3.98 -9.66 -13.25
CA LEU A 30 -5.08 -9.65 -12.28
C LEU A 30 -6.43 -9.39 -12.95
N THR A 31 -6.50 -8.45 -13.89
CA THR A 31 -7.73 -8.17 -14.63
C THR A 31 -8.15 -9.35 -15.51
N ASP A 32 -7.19 -10.03 -16.12
CA ASP A 32 -7.44 -11.27 -16.88
C ASP A 32 -8.02 -12.41 -15.99
N ARG A 33 -7.84 -12.32 -14.68
CA ARG A 33 -8.38 -13.25 -13.66
C ARG A 33 -9.67 -12.78 -12.99
N GLY A 34 -10.28 -11.73 -13.52
CA GLY A 34 -11.54 -11.20 -13.04
C GLY A 34 -11.45 -10.20 -11.89
N VAL A 35 -10.25 -9.75 -11.51
CA VAL A 35 -10.12 -8.63 -10.57
C VAL A 35 -10.51 -7.34 -11.29
N PRO A 36 -11.50 -6.57 -10.79
CA PRO A 36 -11.90 -5.33 -11.44
C PRO A 36 -10.73 -4.34 -11.55
N GLY A 37 -10.57 -3.70 -12.72
CA GLY A 37 -9.49 -2.74 -12.94
C GLY A 37 -9.43 -1.60 -11.91
N ARG A 38 -10.59 -1.17 -11.40
CA ARG A 38 -10.69 -0.18 -10.32
C ARG A 38 -10.13 -0.66 -8.98
N GLY A 39 -9.98 -1.97 -8.80
CA GLY A 39 -9.44 -2.59 -7.59
C GLY A 39 -7.92 -2.65 -7.57
N VAL A 40 -7.28 -2.47 -8.72
CA VAL A 40 -5.81 -2.52 -8.86
C VAL A 40 -5.32 -1.12 -9.19
N VAL A 41 -4.47 -0.57 -8.33
CA VAL A 41 -3.89 0.76 -8.49
C VAL A 41 -2.40 0.63 -8.78
N VAL A 42 -1.99 1.05 -9.97
CA VAL A 42 -0.57 1.19 -10.31
C VAL A 42 -0.08 2.52 -9.75
N ALA A 43 0.77 2.44 -8.73
CA ALA A 43 1.32 3.62 -8.07
C ALA A 43 2.44 4.23 -8.90
N ASP A 44 2.27 5.48 -9.31
CA ASP A 44 3.34 6.33 -9.83
C ASP A 44 4.18 6.92 -8.67
N THR A 45 5.17 7.71 -9.00
CA THR A 45 6.04 8.35 -7.99
C THR A 45 5.24 9.25 -7.03
N GLY A 46 4.24 9.97 -7.51
CA GLY A 46 3.40 10.84 -6.68
C GLY A 46 2.58 10.04 -5.66
N VAL A 47 1.94 8.97 -6.09
CA VAL A 47 1.19 8.06 -5.20
C VAL A 47 2.11 7.39 -4.20
N TYR A 48 3.28 6.95 -4.63
CA TYR A 48 4.28 6.35 -3.74
C TYR A 48 4.75 7.31 -2.65
N VAL A 49 5.07 8.54 -3.01
CA VAL A 49 5.48 9.59 -2.05
C VAL A 49 4.36 9.90 -1.06
N GLU A 50 3.13 10.02 -1.54
CA GLU A 50 1.96 10.21 -0.68
C GLU A 50 1.79 9.04 0.29
N ALA A 51 1.99 7.81 -0.16
CA ALA A 51 1.93 6.62 0.68
C ALA A 51 2.97 6.64 1.80
N CYS A 52 4.22 7.01 1.51
CA CYS A 52 5.28 7.13 2.50
C CYS A 52 4.95 8.17 3.58
N GLN A 53 4.47 9.33 3.17
CA GLN A 53 4.10 10.42 4.09
C GLN A 53 2.89 10.03 4.94
N ALA A 54 1.85 9.48 4.33
CA ALA A 54 0.65 9.04 5.04
C ALA A 54 0.94 7.94 6.05
N PHE A 55 1.81 7.00 5.70
CA PHE A 55 2.20 5.92 6.61
C PHE A 55 3.00 6.44 7.80
N LEU A 56 3.98 7.31 7.58
CA LEU A 56 4.76 7.92 8.65
C LEU A 56 3.86 8.70 9.62
N GLU A 57 2.92 9.47 9.10
CA GLU A 57 1.94 10.19 9.93
C GLU A 57 1.02 9.23 10.69
N GLY A 58 0.59 8.14 10.06
CA GLY A 58 -0.22 7.10 10.69
C GLY A 58 0.50 6.42 11.86
N VAL A 59 1.81 6.20 11.73
CA VAL A 59 2.65 5.67 12.81
C VAL A 59 2.78 6.68 13.95
N ARG A 60 3.09 7.93 13.63
CA ARG A 60 3.25 9.02 14.62
C ARG A 60 1.97 9.29 15.43
N SER A 61 0.83 9.21 14.77
CA SER A 61 -0.48 9.42 15.40
C SER A 61 -1.04 8.19 16.11
N GLY A 62 -0.36 7.05 16.05
CA GLY A 62 -0.78 5.80 16.66
C GLY A 62 -1.94 5.08 15.95
N VAL A 63 -2.28 5.49 14.72
CA VAL A 63 -3.32 4.84 13.89
C VAL A 63 -2.83 3.52 13.32
N VAL A 64 -1.51 3.40 13.11
CA VAL A 64 -0.86 2.18 12.61
C VAL A 64 -0.17 1.49 13.77
N SER A 65 -0.48 0.20 13.94
CA SER A 65 0.22 -0.68 14.87
C SER A 65 0.61 -1.97 14.14
N HIS A 66 1.70 -2.56 14.56
CA HIS A 66 2.18 -3.83 14.08
C HIS A 66 2.50 -4.73 15.26
N PRO A 67 1.99 -5.97 15.29
CA PRO A 67 2.34 -6.91 16.35
C PRO A 67 3.85 -7.12 16.41
N ARG A 68 4.39 -7.17 17.62
CA ARG A 68 5.82 -7.48 17.78
C ARG A 68 6.08 -8.89 17.27
N ALA A 69 6.94 -9.01 16.28
CA ALA A 69 7.36 -10.32 15.80
C ALA A 69 8.26 -11.01 16.84
N ASP A 70 7.98 -12.28 17.11
CA ASP A 70 8.83 -13.11 17.99
C ASP A 70 10.18 -13.46 17.33
N SER A 71 10.30 -13.20 16.04
CA SER A 71 11.49 -13.48 15.23
C SER A 71 12.24 -12.20 14.88
N ARG A 72 13.55 -12.17 15.21
CA ARG A 72 14.47 -11.12 14.77
C ARG A 72 14.67 -11.07 13.24
N ARG A 73 14.05 -12.00 12.50
CA ARG A 73 14.14 -12.15 11.05
C ARG A 73 12.91 -11.62 10.32
N ASP A 74 11.99 -10.95 11.02
CA ASP A 74 10.86 -10.31 10.36
C ASP A 74 11.37 -9.24 9.41
N MET A 75 11.06 -9.40 8.12
CA MET A 75 11.54 -8.50 7.06
C MET A 75 11.01 -7.07 7.23
N LEU A 76 9.80 -6.92 7.74
CA LEU A 76 9.22 -5.60 8.01
C LEU A 76 9.92 -4.92 9.17
N ASP A 77 10.19 -5.63 10.28
CA ASP A 77 10.95 -5.10 11.42
C ASP A 77 12.35 -4.62 10.98
N ILE A 78 13.03 -5.40 10.14
CA ILE A 78 14.34 -5.03 9.58
C ILE A 78 14.21 -3.77 8.73
N ALA A 79 13.20 -3.71 7.86
CA ALA A 79 12.96 -2.54 7.00
C ALA A 79 12.69 -1.28 7.81
N VAL A 80 11.89 -1.37 8.86
CA VAL A 80 11.55 -0.25 9.76
C VAL A 80 12.80 0.22 10.52
N ARG A 81 13.59 -0.68 11.08
CA ARG A 81 14.81 -0.33 11.83
C ARG A 81 15.89 0.31 10.97
N SER A 82 15.98 -0.08 9.70
CA SER A 82 16.95 0.46 8.73
C SER A 82 16.41 1.64 7.94
N ALA A 83 15.16 2.04 8.15
CA ALA A 83 14.49 3.03 7.33
C ALA A 83 15.18 4.39 7.40
N VAL A 84 15.40 4.96 6.23
CA VAL A 84 15.85 6.33 6.04
C VAL A 84 14.98 7.01 4.97
N GLN A 85 14.88 8.32 5.04
CA GLN A 85 14.21 9.10 4.00
C GLN A 85 15.20 9.36 2.86
N LYS A 86 14.89 8.88 1.67
CA LYS A 86 15.64 9.16 0.44
C LYS A 86 14.92 10.20 -0.39
N ARG A 87 15.66 11.16 -0.89
CA ARG A 87 15.12 12.18 -1.77
C ARG A 87 14.57 11.60 -3.06
N LYS A 88 13.34 12.03 -3.43
CA LYS A 88 12.62 11.70 -4.66
C LYS A 88 12.14 13.01 -5.29
N GLY A 89 13.01 13.68 -6.09
CA GLY A 89 12.71 15.04 -6.56
C GLY A 89 12.63 16.04 -5.42
N SER A 90 11.50 16.73 -5.27
CA SER A 90 11.21 17.65 -4.14
C SER A 90 10.63 16.96 -2.90
N ALA A 91 10.37 15.66 -2.98
CA ALA A 91 9.78 14.87 -1.92
C ALA A 91 10.76 13.79 -1.44
N TRP A 92 10.25 12.83 -0.65
CA TRP A 92 11.06 11.73 -0.14
C TRP A 92 10.30 10.40 -0.23
N GLY A 93 11.05 9.32 -0.25
CA GLY A 93 10.57 7.95 -0.15
C GLY A 93 11.44 7.14 0.81
N TRP A 94 11.06 5.91 1.06
CA TRP A 94 11.82 5.02 1.93
C TRP A 94 13.13 4.56 1.28
N GLY A 95 14.15 4.38 2.11
CA GLY A 95 15.39 3.71 1.78
C GLY A 95 15.87 2.91 2.97
N SER A 96 16.93 2.12 2.79
CA SER A 96 17.57 1.35 3.85
C SER A 96 18.98 1.86 4.12
N SER A 97 19.33 2.03 5.41
CA SER A 97 20.68 2.36 5.85
C SER A 97 21.58 1.11 6.00
N PHE A 98 21.00 -0.09 6.03
CA PHE A 98 21.74 -1.35 6.13
C PHE A 98 22.13 -1.85 4.74
N LYS A 99 23.37 -2.38 4.60
CA LYS A 99 23.83 -2.99 3.35
C LYS A 99 22.97 -4.16 2.88
N ASP A 100 22.53 -4.99 3.84
CA ASP A 100 21.71 -6.18 3.59
C ASP A 100 20.22 -5.94 3.89
N GLY A 101 19.83 -4.69 4.11
CA GLY A 101 18.45 -4.30 4.35
C GLY A 101 17.71 -3.98 3.06
N SER A 102 16.40 -4.06 3.12
CA SER A 102 15.53 -3.69 2.01
C SER A 102 14.38 -2.85 2.52
N GLU A 103 14.11 -1.76 1.84
CA GLU A 103 12.95 -0.90 2.06
C GLU A 103 11.66 -1.49 1.50
N VAL A 104 11.73 -2.50 0.65
CA VAL A 104 10.56 -3.06 -0.06
C VAL A 104 9.39 -3.46 0.85
N PRO A 105 9.59 -4.14 1.99
CA PRO A 105 8.48 -4.44 2.90
C PRO A 105 7.80 -3.19 3.44
N LEU A 106 8.57 -2.14 3.74
CA LEU A 106 8.04 -0.87 4.24
C LEU A 106 7.29 -0.09 3.15
N GLU A 107 7.79 -0.13 1.92
CA GLU A 107 7.10 0.43 0.75
C GLU A 107 5.76 -0.26 0.52
N ALA A 108 5.73 -1.58 0.57
CA ALA A 108 4.51 -2.38 0.39
C ALA A 108 3.45 -2.04 1.44
N VAL A 109 3.83 -1.97 2.70
CA VAL A 109 2.92 -1.61 3.81
C VAL A 109 2.43 -0.17 3.70
N SER A 110 3.29 0.76 3.30
CA SER A 110 2.91 2.17 3.08
C SER A 110 1.86 2.30 1.97
N LEU A 111 2.06 1.61 0.85
CA LEU A 111 1.09 1.56 -0.25
C LEU A 111 -0.23 0.90 0.17
N ALA A 112 -0.18 -0.19 0.90
CA ALA A 112 -1.37 -0.87 1.41
C ALA A 112 -2.18 0.05 2.35
N PHE A 113 -1.51 0.79 3.22
CA PHE A 113 -2.13 1.77 4.11
C PHE A 113 -2.85 2.89 3.33
N LEU A 114 -2.21 3.45 2.32
CA LEU A 114 -2.85 4.45 1.45
C LEU A 114 -4.05 3.86 0.71
N GLY A 115 -3.93 2.65 0.17
CA GLY A 115 -5.02 1.94 -0.50
C GLY A 115 -6.25 1.76 0.39
N ALA A 116 -6.04 1.40 1.66
CA ALA A 116 -7.10 1.28 2.65
C ALA A 116 -7.77 2.63 2.96
N LYS A 117 -7.01 3.71 3.06
CA LYS A 117 -7.55 5.07 3.25
C LYS A 117 -8.40 5.52 2.06
N MET A 118 -7.95 5.27 0.84
CA MET A 118 -8.70 5.58 -0.38
C MET A 118 -10.04 4.83 -0.44
N ALA A 119 -10.07 3.56 -0.05
CA ALA A 119 -11.28 2.74 -0.01
C ALA A 119 -12.28 3.27 1.03
N ARG A 120 -11.84 3.67 2.22
CA ARG A 120 -12.68 4.26 3.27
C ARG A 120 -13.35 5.56 2.83
N ARG A 121 -12.62 6.43 2.13
CA ARG A 121 -13.18 7.68 1.58
C ARG A 121 -14.34 7.40 0.63
N LYS A 122 -14.16 6.48 -0.32
CA LYS A 122 -15.21 6.11 -1.27
C LYS A 122 -16.44 5.51 -0.60
N ARG A 123 -16.29 4.71 0.46
CA ARG A 123 -17.43 4.17 1.22
C ARG A 123 -18.22 5.28 1.91
N ARG A 124 -17.55 6.26 2.52
CA ARG A 124 -18.20 7.42 3.17
C ARG A 124 -18.96 8.28 2.17
N GLU A 125 -18.39 8.56 1.01
CA GLU A 125 -19.05 9.33 -0.06
C GLU A 125 -20.30 8.62 -0.58
N ARG A 126 -20.25 7.29 -0.78
CA ARG A 126 -21.42 6.50 -1.17
C ARG A 126 -22.51 6.48 -0.11
N SER A 127 -22.17 6.37 1.15
CA SER A 127 -23.11 6.42 2.28
C SER A 127 -23.77 7.80 2.39
N GLY A 128 -23.03 8.88 2.20
CA GLY A 128 -23.54 10.25 2.18
C GLY A 128 -24.52 10.49 1.02
N ARG A 129 -24.22 10.02 -0.18
CA ARG A 129 -25.11 10.12 -1.36
C ARG A 129 -26.41 9.34 -1.19
N LYS A 130 -26.39 8.16 -0.56
CA LYS A 130 -27.61 7.39 -0.27
C LYS A 130 -28.54 8.11 0.73
N ARG A 131 -28.01 8.89 1.65
CA ARG A 131 -28.82 9.69 2.58
C ARG A 131 -29.53 10.87 1.92
N VAL A 132 -28.92 11.44 0.88
CA VAL A 132 -29.52 12.59 0.15
C VAL A 132 -30.60 12.13 -0.83
N SER A 133 -30.60 10.89 -1.30
CA SER A 133 -31.58 10.35 -2.25
C SER A 133 -32.89 9.87 -1.61
N VAL A 134 -33.05 9.96 -0.31
CA VAL A 134 -34.27 9.52 0.44
C VAL A 134 -35.19 10.69 0.81
N VAL A 135 -34.76 11.89 0.45
CA VAL A 135 -35.59 13.10 0.60
C VAL A 135 -36.34 13.39 -0.70
#